data_a1fa52b4a62918ea29c1bf4e56de3409
#
_entry.id   a1fa52b4a62918ea29c1bf4e56de3409
#
_cell.length_a   1.000
_cell.length_b   1.000
_cell.length_c   1.000
_cell.angle_alpha   90.00
_cell.angle_beta   90.00
_cell.angle_gamma   90.00
#
_symmetry.space_group_name_H-M   'P 1'
#
loop_
_entity.id
_entity.type
_entity.pdbx_description
1 polymer ?
#
loop_
_entity_poly.entity_id
_entity_poly.type
_entity_poly.pdbx_seq_one_letter_code
_entity_poly.pdbx_strand_id
1 'polypeptide(L)'
;MKNRFKNALLSIIMLSFLFPSTSVVNAQGEDFVIDTNTEVTYSTGDDFATVTTEYIRNVENSEYYFPATGEKIFHIPDITDNSQEEIQVERKYKLESLTVKDFTGNDIDYSIEENEAGEGIYVTVPNYKTTTSNSAYHIVLEYKTHDYILKIGDFVNIIGPSLPEETIFEKTDEESGTLTIFNYNFTVVVDEDIPTLAKAYPKYTKMEENGRQYFEFNQTDRIGNSPSLEFGTSVLYRFNLEYTTPQTDNFIPEKYSSLFNALSTNVYEISLPREFAETNQRVYIESISPTPKDIYRDEEGNILALFELPANKDDKIEITGYISVEQDSIEEQSKTFDMSLEDYFGEIKNSDYIGRYLSGTEYWEINDEYIKQEADTLIKDQGTLLDVIEANYKYVNDKLEYDQNKATSENTRIGAKEALLGGPSVCMEYADVMISLLRAQGIPSRAALGYANLREIAPDNQVRHQWVQIWVPDYGWLSVDPTFESANIKIGQMVDRILWEVFNDDSLSNIKIYSANDIVDLTTEGFVVNVFGVTDEVDLETLKTYSDYTASGEVRDSQEPNISSFVGTALKTTTLGKAVLVTLPIFLVLVTLIAIISFVSILIKRQKRKKKEKSQIKR
;
A
#
# COMPACT_ATOMS: atom_id res chain seq x y z
N MET A 1 24.28 5.60 -36.05
CA MET A 1 23.43 4.51 -35.60
C MET A 1 23.96 3.11 -35.97
N LYS A 2 24.33 2.78 -37.19
CA LYS A 2 24.84 1.42 -37.55
C LYS A 2 26.07 0.89 -36.77
N ASN A 3 26.88 1.73 -36.18
CA ASN A 3 28.08 1.28 -35.44
C ASN A 3 27.87 1.06 -33.93
N ARG A 4 26.77 1.54 -33.33
CA ARG A 4 26.48 1.29 -31.92
C ARG A 4 25.88 -0.11 -31.69
N PHE A 5 25.05 -0.57 -32.60
CA PHE A 5 24.45 -1.92 -32.53
C PHE A 5 25.49 -3.05 -32.62
N LYS A 6 26.54 -2.88 -33.41
CA LYS A 6 27.60 -3.92 -33.52
C LYS A 6 28.39 -4.09 -32.21
N ASN A 7 28.56 -3.04 -31.43
CA ASN A 7 29.32 -3.11 -30.18
C ASN A 7 28.51 -3.69 -29.03
N ALA A 8 27.21 -3.41 -28.95
CA ALA A 8 26.32 -4.03 -27.95
C ALA A 8 26.19 -5.55 -28.17
N LEU A 9 26.00 -5.97 -29.41
CA LEU A 9 25.92 -7.39 -29.75
C LEU A 9 27.24 -8.15 -29.47
N LEU A 10 28.41 -7.52 -29.67
CA LEU A 10 29.69 -8.14 -29.34
C LEU A 10 29.93 -8.25 -27.83
N SER A 11 29.43 -7.32 -27.03
CA SER A 11 29.58 -7.35 -25.56
C SER A 11 28.76 -8.49 -24.95
N ILE A 12 27.52 -8.70 -25.40
CA ILE A 12 26.65 -9.81 -24.93
C ILE A 12 27.27 -11.17 -25.31
N ILE A 13 27.86 -11.32 -26.48
CA ILE A 13 28.53 -12.57 -26.90
C ILE A 13 29.80 -12.84 -26.07
N MET A 14 30.50 -11.82 -25.58
CA MET A 14 31.70 -12.01 -24.74
C MET A 14 31.33 -12.37 -23.27
N LEU A 15 30.22 -11.89 -22.73
CA LEU A 15 29.82 -12.22 -21.36
C LEU A 15 29.39 -13.68 -21.19
N SER A 16 28.72 -14.28 -22.16
CA SER A 16 28.34 -15.70 -22.11
C SER A 16 29.53 -16.68 -22.08
N PHE A 17 30.73 -16.22 -22.35
CA PHE A 17 31.95 -17.06 -22.35
C PHE A 17 32.80 -16.94 -21.08
N LEU A 18 32.47 -16.08 -20.10
CA LEU A 18 33.35 -15.79 -18.97
C LEU A 18 33.00 -16.49 -17.64
N PHE A 19 31.90 -17.23 -17.57
CA PHE A 19 31.58 -17.98 -16.38
C PHE A 19 31.70 -19.49 -16.59
N PRO A 20 32.65 -20.16 -15.95
CA PRO A 20 32.65 -21.61 -15.91
C PRO A 20 31.53 -22.08 -14.99
N SER A 21 30.49 -22.68 -15.57
CA SER A 21 29.51 -23.47 -14.81
C SER A 21 30.23 -24.66 -14.13
N THR A 22 30.50 -24.53 -12.85
CA THR A 22 31.02 -25.64 -12.05
C THR A 22 29.88 -26.51 -11.51
N SER A 23 29.41 -27.42 -12.35
CA SER A 23 28.78 -28.64 -11.85
C SER A 23 29.32 -29.81 -12.65
N VAL A 24 30.30 -30.50 -12.07
CA VAL A 24 30.75 -31.79 -12.60
C VAL A 24 29.75 -32.84 -12.17
N VAL A 25 28.80 -33.10 -13.00
CA VAL A 25 28.06 -34.37 -13.03
C VAL A 25 28.54 -35.08 -14.30
N ASN A 26 28.92 -36.35 -14.20
CA ASN A 26 29.16 -37.20 -15.35
C ASN A 26 27.84 -37.33 -16.12
N ALA A 27 27.63 -36.46 -17.08
CA ALA A 27 26.44 -36.43 -17.92
C ALA A 27 26.73 -37.07 -19.26
N GLN A 28 25.81 -37.86 -19.79
CA GLN A 28 25.56 -37.92 -21.22
C GLN A 28 25.49 -36.45 -21.68
N GLY A 29 26.28 -36.11 -22.72
CA GLY A 29 26.35 -34.72 -23.19
C GLY A 29 24.96 -34.22 -23.57
N GLU A 30 24.68 -32.97 -23.26
CA GLU A 30 23.48 -32.24 -23.70
C GLU A 30 23.39 -32.30 -25.23
N ASP A 31 22.21 -32.63 -25.75
CA ASP A 31 22.02 -32.70 -27.22
C ASP A 31 21.57 -31.34 -27.75
N PHE A 32 20.73 -30.66 -26.99
CA PHE A 32 20.19 -29.34 -27.31
C PHE A 32 20.22 -28.40 -26.11
N VAL A 33 20.56 -27.13 -26.36
CA VAL A 33 20.41 -26.05 -25.36
C VAL A 33 19.54 -24.95 -25.95
N ILE A 34 18.51 -24.59 -25.20
CA ILE A 34 17.59 -23.51 -25.55
C ILE A 34 17.72 -22.41 -24.52
N ASP A 35 18.27 -21.27 -24.94
CA ASP A 35 18.40 -20.07 -24.13
C ASP A 35 17.28 -19.09 -24.48
N THR A 36 16.52 -18.67 -23.47
CA THR A 36 15.58 -17.56 -23.56
C THR A 36 16.14 -16.45 -22.67
N ASN A 37 16.71 -15.43 -23.28
CA ASN A 37 17.31 -14.30 -22.59
C ASN A 37 16.33 -13.12 -22.65
N THR A 38 15.78 -12.72 -21.53
CA THR A 38 14.91 -11.55 -21.43
C THR A 38 15.64 -10.42 -20.73
N GLU A 39 15.73 -9.29 -21.39
CA GLU A 39 16.30 -8.06 -20.86
C GLU A 39 15.21 -6.99 -20.78
N VAL A 40 15.05 -6.38 -19.60
CA VAL A 40 14.22 -5.21 -19.39
C VAL A 40 15.14 -4.01 -19.22
N THR A 41 15.15 -3.12 -20.19
CA THR A 41 15.99 -1.92 -20.18
C THR A 41 15.15 -0.70 -19.85
N TYR A 42 15.54 0.02 -18.79
CA TYR A 42 14.96 1.31 -18.41
C TYR A 42 16.03 2.41 -18.52
N SER A 43 15.68 3.52 -19.17
CA SER A 43 16.51 4.72 -19.21
C SER A 43 15.95 5.81 -18.32
N THR A 44 16.84 6.44 -17.55
CA THR A 44 16.47 7.51 -16.62
C THR A 44 15.73 8.63 -17.36
N GLY A 45 14.54 8.95 -16.88
CA GLY A 45 13.67 9.97 -17.49
C GLY A 45 12.54 9.42 -18.36
N ASP A 46 12.63 8.17 -18.83
CA ASP A 46 11.52 7.54 -19.55
C ASP A 46 10.39 7.14 -18.61
N ASP A 47 9.19 6.91 -19.14
CA ASP A 47 8.03 6.35 -18.45
C ASP A 47 7.73 4.90 -18.86
N PHE A 48 8.55 4.33 -19.73
CA PHE A 48 8.44 2.98 -20.25
C PHE A 48 9.76 2.21 -20.13
N ALA A 49 9.65 0.88 -20.18
CA ALA A 49 10.80 -0.01 -20.39
C ALA A 49 10.80 -0.56 -21.82
N THR A 50 11.99 -0.88 -22.32
CA THR A 50 12.17 -1.69 -23.53
C THR A 50 12.46 -3.12 -23.10
N VAL A 51 11.65 -4.05 -23.57
CA VAL A 51 11.81 -5.50 -23.32
C VAL A 51 12.39 -6.14 -24.57
N THR A 52 13.53 -6.78 -24.42
CA THR A 52 14.17 -7.56 -25.47
C THR A 52 14.21 -9.02 -25.05
N THR A 53 13.62 -9.91 -25.83
CA THR A 53 13.70 -11.35 -25.61
C THR A 53 14.46 -12.01 -26.77
N GLU A 54 15.59 -12.61 -26.45
CA GLU A 54 16.35 -13.42 -27.37
C GLU A 54 16.04 -14.90 -27.14
N TYR A 55 15.65 -15.58 -28.21
CA TYR A 55 15.45 -17.03 -28.20
C TYR A 55 16.54 -17.67 -29.05
N ILE A 56 17.39 -18.45 -28.41
CA ILE A 56 18.54 -19.10 -29.05
C ILE A 56 18.41 -20.60 -28.87
N ARG A 57 18.45 -21.33 -29.97
CA ARG A 57 18.33 -22.78 -29.98
C ARG A 57 19.61 -23.37 -30.58
N ASN A 58 20.46 -23.93 -29.73
CA ASN A 58 21.74 -24.51 -30.09
C ASN A 58 21.67 -26.03 -30.18
N VAL A 59 22.44 -26.61 -31.13
CA VAL A 59 22.68 -28.04 -31.22
C VAL A 59 24.09 -28.29 -30.67
N GLU A 60 24.20 -28.92 -29.53
CA GLU A 60 25.47 -29.20 -28.85
C GLU A 60 26.07 -30.53 -29.38
N ASN A 61 25.22 -31.51 -29.61
CA ASN A 61 25.65 -32.78 -30.20
C ASN A 61 25.50 -32.75 -31.72
N SER A 62 26.60 -32.93 -32.47
CA SER A 62 26.64 -32.86 -33.94
C SER A 62 25.86 -33.99 -34.65
N GLU A 63 25.44 -35.03 -33.96
CA GLU A 63 24.64 -36.13 -34.53
C GLU A 63 23.15 -35.79 -34.65
N TYR A 64 22.70 -34.71 -33.99
CA TYR A 64 21.29 -34.29 -33.97
C TYR A 64 21.08 -32.98 -34.72
N TYR A 65 19.87 -32.74 -35.17
CA TYR A 65 19.41 -31.47 -35.71
C TYR A 65 17.95 -31.23 -35.31
N PHE A 66 17.56 -29.98 -35.17
CA PHE A 66 16.18 -29.64 -34.93
C PHE A 66 15.34 -29.89 -36.19
N PRO A 67 14.24 -30.64 -36.09
CA PRO A 67 13.33 -30.82 -37.21
C PRO A 67 12.78 -29.46 -37.67
N ALA A 68 12.58 -29.33 -38.98
CA ALA A 68 12.08 -28.09 -39.60
C ALA A 68 10.61 -27.79 -39.33
N THR A 69 9.97 -28.57 -38.48
CA THR A 69 8.54 -28.45 -38.16
C THR A 69 8.34 -27.83 -36.78
N GLY A 70 7.69 -26.69 -36.73
CA GLY A 70 7.29 -26.06 -35.48
C GLY A 70 7.36 -24.53 -35.55
N GLU A 71 6.48 -23.91 -34.86
CA GLU A 71 6.41 -22.47 -34.68
C GLU A 71 7.01 -22.13 -33.33
N LYS A 72 7.63 -20.93 -33.21
CA LYS A 72 7.97 -20.39 -31.90
C LYS A 72 6.90 -19.38 -31.51
N ILE A 73 6.30 -19.61 -30.36
CA ILE A 73 5.31 -18.71 -29.77
C ILE A 73 5.96 -17.97 -28.62
N PHE A 74 5.92 -16.65 -28.68
CA PHE A 74 6.29 -15.76 -27.58
C PHE A 74 5.01 -15.23 -26.93
N HIS A 75 4.97 -15.26 -25.61
CA HIS A 75 3.90 -14.69 -24.83
C HIS A 75 4.33 -13.34 -24.29
N ILE A 76 3.57 -12.30 -24.57
CA ILE A 76 3.70 -10.95 -23.99
C ILE A 76 2.51 -10.79 -23.04
N PRO A 77 2.71 -10.93 -21.72
CA PRO A 77 1.63 -10.88 -20.76
C PRO A 77 1.03 -9.47 -20.62
N ASP A 78 -0.23 -9.41 -20.23
CA ASP A 78 -0.79 -8.22 -19.62
C ASP A 78 -0.49 -8.28 -18.12
N ILE A 79 0.12 -7.24 -17.57
CA ILE A 79 0.51 -7.24 -16.15
C ILE A 79 -0.46 -6.40 -15.32
N THR A 80 -1.27 -5.56 -15.97
CA THR A 80 -2.20 -4.68 -15.27
C THR A 80 -3.59 -5.27 -15.18
N ASP A 81 -4.12 -5.37 -13.97
CA ASP A 81 -5.50 -5.75 -13.66
C ASP A 81 -6.47 -4.58 -13.90
N ASN A 82 -6.15 -3.78 -14.89
CA ASN A 82 -6.86 -2.56 -15.24
C ASN A 82 -8.18 -2.84 -15.97
N SER A 83 -8.93 -1.77 -16.16
CA SER A 83 -10.11 -1.81 -17.01
C SER A 83 -9.77 -2.35 -18.42
N GLN A 84 -10.72 -2.97 -19.06
CA GLN A 84 -10.58 -3.47 -20.44
C GLN A 84 -10.03 -2.41 -21.42
N GLU A 85 -10.35 -1.14 -21.18
CA GLU A 85 -9.91 -0.01 -22.01
C GLU A 85 -8.41 0.25 -21.84
N GLU A 86 -7.90 0.22 -20.62
CA GLU A 86 -6.48 0.44 -20.31
C GLU A 86 -5.61 -0.71 -20.82
N ILE A 87 -6.05 -1.96 -20.65
CA ILE A 87 -5.37 -3.12 -21.24
C ILE A 87 -5.26 -2.97 -22.76
N GLN A 88 -6.31 -2.52 -23.44
CA GLN A 88 -6.26 -2.33 -24.88
C GLN A 88 -5.34 -1.18 -25.30
N VAL A 89 -5.25 -0.12 -24.51
CA VAL A 89 -4.31 0.99 -24.75
C VAL A 89 -2.86 0.48 -24.65
N GLU A 90 -2.54 -0.25 -23.59
CA GLU A 90 -1.18 -0.78 -23.40
C GLU A 90 -0.82 -1.84 -24.43
N ARG A 91 -1.74 -2.74 -24.79
CA ARG A 91 -1.53 -3.71 -25.89
C ARG A 91 -1.20 -3.01 -27.20
N LYS A 92 -1.95 -1.95 -27.51
CA LYS A 92 -1.68 -1.16 -28.73
C LYS A 92 -0.28 -0.54 -28.68
N TYR A 93 0.14 -0.01 -27.53
CA TYR A 93 1.48 0.55 -27.36
C TYR A 93 2.57 -0.50 -27.55
N LYS A 94 2.42 -1.69 -26.95
CA LYS A 94 3.31 -2.83 -27.14
C LYS A 94 3.40 -3.22 -28.64
N LEU A 95 2.27 -3.35 -29.30
CA LEU A 95 2.19 -3.76 -30.71
C LEU A 95 2.77 -2.72 -31.68
N GLU A 96 2.56 -1.43 -31.44
CA GLU A 96 3.15 -0.35 -32.28
C GLU A 96 4.67 -0.31 -32.21
N SER A 97 5.26 -0.77 -31.10
CA SER A 97 6.70 -0.84 -30.88
C SER A 97 7.32 -2.21 -31.21
N LEU A 98 6.48 -3.24 -31.40
CA LEU A 98 6.93 -4.63 -31.58
C LEU A 98 7.76 -4.81 -32.84
N THR A 99 8.93 -5.42 -32.67
CA THR A 99 9.78 -5.88 -33.77
C THR A 99 10.21 -7.31 -33.52
N VAL A 100 10.27 -8.11 -34.61
CA VAL A 100 10.81 -9.49 -34.57
C VAL A 100 11.90 -9.60 -35.65
N LYS A 101 13.10 -9.99 -35.24
CA LYS A 101 14.27 -9.98 -36.08
C LYS A 101 15.10 -11.25 -35.93
N ASP A 102 15.87 -11.58 -36.98
CA ASP A 102 16.96 -12.56 -36.87
C ASP A 102 18.20 -11.92 -36.20
N PHE A 103 19.21 -12.74 -35.88
CA PHE A 103 20.45 -12.28 -35.23
C PHE A 103 21.28 -11.30 -36.11
N THR A 104 20.97 -11.21 -37.39
CA THR A 104 21.62 -10.26 -38.29
C THR A 104 20.87 -8.92 -38.38
N GLY A 105 19.73 -8.82 -37.71
CA GLY A 105 18.90 -7.63 -37.67
C GLY A 105 17.88 -7.50 -38.80
N ASN A 106 17.65 -8.56 -39.58
CA ASN A 106 16.62 -8.58 -40.61
C ASN A 106 15.27 -8.90 -39.98
N ASP A 107 14.21 -8.24 -40.44
CA ASP A 107 12.86 -8.51 -40.01
C ASP A 107 12.41 -9.92 -40.39
N ILE A 108 11.67 -10.55 -39.49
CA ILE A 108 11.04 -11.88 -39.66
C ILE A 108 9.54 -11.70 -39.70
N ASP A 109 8.86 -12.41 -40.60
CA ASP A 109 7.39 -12.45 -40.64
C ASP A 109 6.85 -13.16 -39.39
N TYR A 110 5.80 -12.59 -38.78
CA TYR A 110 5.12 -13.14 -37.60
C TYR A 110 3.61 -12.90 -37.69
N SER A 111 2.85 -13.63 -36.90
CA SER A 111 1.43 -13.39 -36.70
C SER A 111 1.16 -13.10 -35.22
N ILE A 112 0.08 -12.36 -34.97
CA ILE A 112 -0.34 -11.96 -33.62
C ILE A 112 -1.69 -12.58 -33.34
N GLU A 113 -1.86 -13.10 -32.13
CA GLU A 113 -3.13 -13.51 -31.55
C GLU A 113 -3.30 -12.81 -30.21
N GLU A 114 -4.39 -12.04 -30.07
CA GLU A 114 -4.76 -11.39 -28.83
C GLU A 114 -5.80 -12.27 -28.11
N ASN A 115 -5.49 -12.64 -26.87
CA ASN A 115 -6.41 -13.39 -26.03
C ASN A 115 -7.34 -12.46 -25.23
N GLU A 116 -8.16 -13.04 -24.37
CA GLU A 116 -8.98 -12.28 -23.44
C GLU A 116 -8.11 -11.32 -22.63
N ALA A 117 -8.68 -10.22 -22.16
CA ALA A 117 -7.96 -9.25 -21.37
C ALA A 117 -7.47 -9.89 -20.06
N GLY A 118 -6.23 -9.62 -19.71
CA GLY A 118 -5.51 -10.25 -18.59
C GLY A 118 -4.62 -11.43 -18.99
N GLU A 119 -4.84 -12.04 -20.16
CA GLU A 119 -4.00 -13.16 -20.63
C GLU A 119 -2.79 -12.69 -21.48
N GLY A 120 -2.95 -11.64 -22.26
CA GLY A 120 -1.87 -11.04 -23.06
C GLY A 120 -1.96 -11.32 -24.56
N ILE A 121 -0.79 -11.18 -25.21
CA ILE A 121 -0.61 -11.27 -26.66
C ILE A 121 0.33 -12.43 -26.97
N TYR A 122 -0.02 -13.25 -27.99
CA TYR A 122 0.84 -14.30 -28.50
C TYR A 122 1.41 -13.91 -29.86
N VAL A 123 2.74 -13.93 -29.97
CA VAL A 123 3.49 -13.66 -31.19
C VAL A 123 4.01 -14.96 -31.73
N THR A 124 3.48 -15.41 -32.85
CA THR A 124 3.89 -16.66 -33.50
C THR A 124 4.85 -16.37 -34.64
N VAL A 125 6.06 -16.91 -34.52
CA VAL A 125 7.07 -16.87 -35.55
C VAL A 125 7.11 -18.23 -36.25
N PRO A 126 6.78 -18.29 -37.54
CA PRO A 126 6.86 -19.54 -38.30
C PRO A 126 8.28 -20.05 -38.35
N ASN A 127 8.44 -21.35 -38.55
CA ASN A 127 9.75 -21.97 -38.64
C ASN A 127 10.45 -21.52 -39.91
N TYR A 128 11.31 -20.52 -39.79
CA TYR A 128 11.90 -19.86 -40.92
C TYR A 128 13.27 -20.42 -41.34
N LYS A 129 13.90 -21.24 -40.48
CA LYS A 129 15.23 -21.78 -40.75
C LYS A 129 15.46 -23.11 -40.04
N THR A 130 15.96 -24.10 -40.78
CA THR A 130 16.44 -25.36 -40.19
C THR A 130 17.84 -25.13 -39.64
N THR A 131 18.06 -25.47 -38.37
CA THR A 131 19.40 -25.47 -37.78
C THR A 131 20.06 -26.83 -37.97
N THR A 132 21.25 -26.82 -38.52
CA THR A 132 22.16 -27.98 -38.51
C THR A 132 23.19 -27.77 -37.41
N SER A 133 23.90 -28.85 -37.04
CA SER A 133 25.06 -28.74 -36.16
C SER A 133 25.95 -27.55 -36.55
N ASN A 134 26.28 -26.68 -35.59
CA ASN A 134 27.06 -25.43 -35.75
C ASN A 134 26.28 -24.19 -36.23
N SER A 135 24.95 -24.21 -36.32
CA SER A 135 24.17 -22.99 -36.54
C SER A 135 23.09 -22.82 -35.50
N ALA A 136 23.14 -21.71 -34.80
CA ALA A 136 22.07 -21.34 -33.87
C ALA A 136 20.83 -20.84 -34.62
N TYR A 137 19.66 -21.28 -34.14
CA TYR A 137 18.41 -20.65 -34.53
C TYR A 137 18.15 -19.51 -33.55
N HIS A 138 18.21 -18.26 -34.02
CA HIS A 138 18.21 -17.10 -33.15
C HIS A 138 17.15 -16.09 -33.61
N ILE A 139 16.22 -15.78 -32.73
CA ILE A 139 15.15 -14.78 -32.91
C ILE A 139 15.29 -13.74 -31.79
N VAL A 140 15.14 -12.47 -32.16
CA VAL A 140 15.10 -11.33 -31.24
C VAL A 140 13.74 -10.68 -31.36
N LEU A 141 13.00 -10.63 -30.26
CA LEU A 141 11.72 -9.92 -30.11
C LEU A 141 11.98 -8.72 -29.22
N GLU A 142 11.52 -7.54 -29.62
CA GLU A 142 11.67 -6.30 -28.86
C GLU A 142 10.36 -5.51 -28.89
N TYR A 143 9.94 -5.00 -27.74
CA TYR A 143 8.78 -4.11 -27.60
C TYR A 143 8.96 -3.16 -26.42
N LYS A 144 8.14 -2.11 -26.34
CA LYS A 144 8.08 -1.15 -25.25
C LYS A 144 6.83 -1.38 -24.43
N THR A 145 6.90 -1.13 -23.11
CA THR A 145 5.77 -1.27 -22.20
C THR A 145 5.92 -0.37 -20.98
N HIS A 146 4.78 0.12 -20.48
CA HIS A 146 4.69 0.78 -19.17
C HIS A 146 4.47 -0.23 -18.03
N ASP A 147 4.04 -1.45 -18.34
CA ASP A 147 3.65 -2.46 -17.35
C ASP A 147 4.77 -2.85 -16.38
N TYR A 148 6.03 -2.74 -16.78
CA TYR A 148 7.17 -3.09 -15.93
C TYR A 148 7.70 -1.90 -15.10
N ILE A 149 7.18 -0.69 -15.29
CA ILE A 149 7.67 0.52 -14.63
C ILE A 149 6.57 1.17 -13.80
N LEU A 150 6.87 1.40 -12.52
CA LEU A 150 6.12 2.30 -11.67
C LEU A 150 7.04 3.46 -11.31
N LYS A 151 6.66 4.69 -11.68
CA LYS A 151 7.44 5.90 -11.42
C LYS A 151 6.63 6.91 -10.62
N ILE A 152 7.23 7.40 -9.52
CA ILE A 152 6.66 8.47 -8.70
C ILE A 152 7.78 9.46 -8.38
N GLY A 153 7.83 10.58 -9.09
CA GLY A 153 8.97 11.50 -8.98
C GLY A 153 10.28 10.80 -9.39
N ASP A 154 11.24 10.78 -8.49
CA ASP A 154 12.53 10.10 -8.69
C ASP A 154 12.50 8.61 -8.28
N PHE A 155 11.44 8.16 -7.62
CA PHE A 155 11.27 6.75 -7.29
C PHE A 155 10.84 5.95 -8.53
N VAL A 156 11.54 4.84 -8.75
CA VAL A 156 11.28 3.93 -9.87
C VAL A 156 11.27 2.50 -9.35
N ASN A 157 10.17 1.79 -9.53
CA ASN A 157 10.09 0.36 -9.28
C ASN A 157 10.01 -0.36 -10.63
N ILE A 158 10.97 -1.24 -10.89
CA ILE A 158 11.02 -2.08 -12.09
C ILE A 158 10.66 -3.50 -11.70
N ILE A 159 9.56 -4.03 -12.26
CA ILE A 159 9.06 -5.37 -11.99
C ILE A 159 9.21 -6.21 -13.24
N GLY A 160 9.76 -7.41 -13.10
CA GLY A 160 9.89 -8.37 -14.20
C GLY A 160 8.95 -9.57 -14.03
N PRO A 161 8.80 -10.42 -15.07
CA PRO A 161 7.96 -11.60 -15.01
C PRO A 161 8.59 -12.71 -14.15
N SER A 162 7.77 -13.38 -13.35
CA SER A 162 8.12 -14.63 -12.68
C SER A 162 8.21 -15.78 -13.69
N LEU A 163 8.74 -16.91 -13.25
CA LEU A 163 8.61 -18.19 -13.96
C LEU A 163 7.50 -19.03 -13.29
N PRO A 164 6.60 -19.63 -14.09
CA PRO A 164 5.59 -20.55 -13.57
C PRO A 164 6.22 -21.72 -12.81
N GLU A 165 5.50 -22.27 -11.82
CA GLU A 165 5.97 -23.43 -11.04
C GLU A 165 6.20 -24.68 -11.91
N GLU A 166 5.47 -24.81 -13.02
CA GLU A 166 5.61 -25.92 -13.97
C GLU A 166 6.74 -25.72 -14.98
N THR A 167 7.56 -24.68 -14.84
CA THR A 167 8.66 -24.40 -15.75
C THR A 167 9.64 -25.56 -15.83
N ILE A 168 9.86 -26.05 -17.05
CA ILE A 168 10.75 -27.17 -17.33
C ILE A 168 12.15 -26.63 -17.66
N PHE A 169 13.14 -27.07 -16.91
CA PHE A 169 14.56 -26.73 -17.17
C PHE A 169 15.30 -27.86 -17.90
N GLU A 170 14.80 -29.09 -17.84
CA GLU A 170 15.42 -30.23 -18.48
C GLU A 170 14.33 -31.18 -18.99
N LYS A 171 14.46 -31.63 -20.25
CA LYS A 171 13.52 -32.58 -20.85
C LYS A 171 14.29 -33.63 -21.63
N THR A 172 14.03 -34.90 -21.33
CA THR A 172 14.48 -36.05 -22.15
C THR A 172 13.33 -36.53 -23.01
N ASP A 173 13.53 -36.60 -24.32
CA ASP A 173 12.57 -37.18 -25.23
C ASP A 173 12.57 -38.70 -25.10
N GLU A 174 11.39 -39.30 -24.85
CA GLU A 174 11.27 -40.75 -24.56
C GLU A 174 11.54 -41.64 -25.79
N GLU A 175 11.36 -41.12 -27.01
CA GLU A 175 11.54 -41.92 -28.24
C GLU A 175 12.99 -41.87 -28.72
N SER A 176 13.59 -40.69 -28.70
CA SER A 176 14.95 -40.47 -29.20
C SER A 176 16.04 -40.56 -28.13
N GLY A 177 15.66 -40.41 -26.86
CA GLY A 177 16.61 -40.29 -25.75
C GLY A 177 17.40 -38.97 -25.74
N THR A 178 17.01 -38.01 -26.56
CA THR A 178 17.70 -36.70 -26.63
C THR A 178 17.42 -35.83 -25.41
N LEU A 179 18.46 -35.21 -24.86
CA LEU A 179 18.41 -34.32 -23.73
C LEU A 179 18.36 -32.86 -24.19
N THR A 180 17.32 -32.13 -23.79
CA THR A 180 17.20 -30.68 -24.03
C THR A 180 17.27 -29.94 -22.71
N ILE A 181 18.16 -28.96 -22.61
CA ILE A 181 18.27 -28.02 -21.49
C ILE A 181 17.61 -26.69 -21.87
N PHE A 182 16.83 -26.15 -20.95
CA PHE A 182 16.16 -24.84 -21.09
C PHE A 182 16.71 -23.86 -20.06
N ASN A 183 17.29 -22.77 -20.55
CA ASN A 183 17.76 -21.67 -19.72
C ASN A 183 16.83 -20.46 -19.91
N TYR A 184 16.38 -19.88 -18.80
CA TYR A 184 15.52 -18.68 -18.76
C TYR A 184 16.27 -17.55 -18.05
N ASN A 185 17.17 -16.90 -18.76
CA ASN A 185 17.96 -15.79 -18.22
C ASN A 185 17.13 -14.51 -18.20
N PHE A 186 17.23 -13.76 -17.12
CA PHE A 186 16.53 -12.49 -16.97
C PHE A 186 17.47 -11.43 -16.39
N THR A 187 17.51 -10.29 -17.04
CA THR A 187 18.37 -9.17 -16.66
C THR A 187 17.57 -7.87 -16.71
N VAL A 188 17.68 -7.06 -15.68
CA VAL A 188 17.25 -5.66 -15.71
C VAL A 188 18.46 -4.79 -15.96
N VAL A 189 18.35 -3.87 -16.90
CA VAL A 189 19.42 -2.93 -17.29
C VAL A 189 18.94 -1.51 -17.06
N VAL A 190 19.70 -0.73 -16.30
CA VAL A 190 19.39 0.67 -16.01
C VAL A 190 20.61 1.55 -16.29
N ASP A 191 20.39 2.84 -16.49
CA ASP A 191 21.48 3.80 -16.64
C ASP A 191 22.23 4.00 -15.31
N GLU A 192 23.50 4.42 -15.36
CA GLU A 192 24.34 4.60 -14.16
C GLU A 192 23.83 5.70 -13.23
N ASP A 193 23.13 6.69 -13.77
CA ASP A 193 22.59 7.84 -13.05
C ASP A 193 21.19 7.59 -12.44
N ILE A 194 20.68 6.35 -12.47
CA ILE A 194 19.46 5.99 -11.76
C ILE A 194 19.64 6.23 -10.25
N PRO A 195 18.60 6.63 -9.50
CA PRO A 195 18.68 6.77 -8.06
C PRO A 195 19.18 5.52 -7.33
N THR A 196 19.59 5.68 -6.08
CA THR A 196 20.11 4.58 -5.26
C THR A 196 19.12 3.42 -5.15
N LEU A 197 19.59 2.18 -5.27
CA LEU A 197 18.79 0.98 -5.05
C LEU A 197 18.39 0.88 -3.58
N ALA A 198 17.09 0.82 -3.32
CA ALA A 198 16.50 0.72 -2.00
C ALA A 198 16.02 -0.71 -1.67
N LYS A 199 15.47 -1.41 -2.67
CA LYS A 199 15.06 -2.82 -2.52
C LYS A 199 15.32 -3.62 -3.77
N ALA A 200 15.52 -4.91 -3.59
CA ALA A 200 15.65 -5.87 -4.69
C ALA A 200 15.17 -7.25 -4.21
N TYR A 201 14.40 -7.92 -5.08
CA TYR A 201 13.91 -9.28 -4.85
C TYR A 201 13.66 -9.97 -6.20
N PRO A 202 13.84 -11.30 -6.34
CA PRO A 202 14.61 -12.17 -5.45
C PRO A 202 16.12 -11.88 -5.50
N LYS A 203 16.94 -12.79 -5.01
CA LYS A 203 18.40 -12.65 -5.03
C LYS A 203 18.92 -12.38 -6.45
N TYR A 204 19.83 -11.43 -6.58
CA TYR A 204 20.41 -10.98 -7.86
C TYR A 204 21.92 -10.90 -7.81
N THR A 205 22.52 -10.79 -9.01
CA THR A 205 23.93 -10.44 -9.20
C THR A 205 24.01 -9.11 -9.93
N LYS A 206 24.79 -8.16 -9.40
CA LYS A 206 24.97 -6.84 -9.99
C LYS A 206 26.30 -6.75 -10.74
N MET A 207 26.26 -6.17 -11.93
CA MET A 207 27.44 -5.79 -12.72
C MET A 207 27.29 -4.36 -13.21
N GLU A 208 28.42 -3.67 -13.45
CA GLU A 208 28.44 -2.32 -14.02
C GLU A 208 29.35 -2.31 -15.24
N GLU A 209 28.84 -1.89 -16.38
CA GLU A 209 29.57 -1.81 -17.60
C GLU A 209 29.05 -0.70 -18.53
N ASN A 210 29.96 0.06 -19.15
CA ASN A 210 29.65 1.08 -20.16
C ASN A 210 28.63 2.14 -19.74
N GLY A 211 28.60 2.55 -18.44
CA GLY A 211 27.67 3.52 -17.93
C GLY A 211 26.25 2.96 -17.69
N ARG A 212 26.15 1.66 -17.51
CA ARG A 212 24.92 0.94 -17.18
C ARG A 212 25.13 -0.04 -16.05
N GLN A 213 24.06 -0.29 -15.31
CA GLN A 213 23.98 -1.29 -14.26
C GLN A 213 23.12 -2.45 -14.75
N TYR A 214 23.62 -3.67 -14.56
CA TYR A 214 22.95 -4.93 -14.93
C TYR A 214 22.62 -5.70 -13.68
N PHE A 215 21.37 -6.14 -13.55
CA PHE A 215 20.86 -6.94 -12.44
C PHE A 215 20.37 -8.27 -13.00
N GLU A 216 21.16 -9.31 -12.78
CA GLU A 216 20.87 -10.67 -13.26
C GLU A 216 20.19 -11.48 -12.16
N PHE A 217 19.08 -12.12 -12.49
CA PHE A 217 18.30 -12.95 -11.58
C PHE A 217 18.41 -14.43 -11.97
N ASN A 218 18.68 -15.27 -10.96
CA ASN A 218 18.78 -16.71 -11.17
C ASN A 218 17.39 -17.28 -11.54
N GLN A 219 17.35 -18.15 -12.54
CA GLN A 219 16.09 -18.74 -13.02
C GLN A 219 15.35 -19.54 -11.93
N THR A 220 16.05 -20.24 -11.04
CA THR A 220 15.42 -21.02 -9.95
C THR A 220 14.81 -20.12 -8.89
N ASP A 221 15.40 -18.97 -8.61
CA ASP A 221 14.89 -18.01 -7.64
C ASP A 221 13.67 -17.24 -8.17
N ARG A 222 13.43 -17.27 -9.49
CA ARG A 222 12.29 -16.66 -10.16
C ARG A 222 11.06 -17.55 -10.27
N ILE A 223 11.12 -18.80 -9.85
CA ILE A 223 9.95 -19.69 -9.85
C ILE A 223 8.95 -19.14 -8.81
N GLY A 224 7.76 -18.73 -9.27
CA GLY A 224 6.75 -18.09 -8.43
C GLY A 224 7.14 -16.73 -7.85
N ASN A 225 8.28 -16.15 -8.25
CA ASN A 225 8.79 -14.88 -7.73
C ASN A 225 9.07 -13.90 -8.87
N SER A 226 8.40 -12.76 -8.87
CA SER A 226 8.65 -11.68 -9.83
C SER A 226 9.89 -10.87 -9.41
N PRO A 227 10.89 -10.72 -10.29
CA PRO A 227 11.99 -9.79 -10.04
C PRO A 227 11.45 -8.38 -9.81
N SER A 228 11.91 -7.72 -8.76
CA SER A 228 11.56 -6.33 -8.43
C SER A 228 12.79 -5.56 -7.97
N LEU A 229 12.98 -4.38 -8.52
CA LEU A 229 14.06 -3.44 -8.16
C LEU A 229 13.43 -2.08 -7.87
N GLU A 230 13.56 -1.61 -6.63
CA GLU A 230 13.10 -0.29 -6.21
C GLU A 230 14.29 0.66 -6.12
N PHE A 231 14.30 1.68 -6.96
CA PHE A 231 15.30 2.76 -7.00
C PHE A 231 14.71 4.05 -6.44
N GLY A 232 15.50 4.77 -5.64
CA GLY A 232 15.08 5.97 -4.96
C GLY A 232 14.70 5.72 -3.50
N THR A 233 15.15 6.63 -2.65
CA THR A 233 15.00 6.54 -1.19
C THR A 233 13.93 7.47 -0.63
N SER A 234 13.28 8.27 -1.48
CA SER A 234 12.24 9.20 -1.03
C SER A 234 11.16 9.40 -2.08
N VAL A 235 9.94 9.59 -1.61
CA VAL A 235 8.79 9.97 -2.45
C VAL A 235 8.05 11.10 -1.78
N LEU A 236 7.66 12.09 -2.57
CA LEU A 236 6.78 13.17 -2.16
C LEU A 236 5.39 12.95 -2.72
N TYR A 237 4.39 12.95 -1.86
CA TYR A 237 2.98 12.88 -2.24
C TYR A 237 2.27 14.19 -1.92
N ARG A 238 1.30 14.55 -2.74
CA ARG A 238 0.29 15.56 -2.41
C ARG A 238 -0.99 14.87 -2.01
N PHE A 239 -1.63 15.34 -0.94
CA PHE A 239 -2.94 14.87 -0.55
C PHE A 239 -3.97 16.01 -0.54
N ASN A 240 -5.20 15.65 -0.86
CA ASN A 240 -6.38 16.49 -0.71
C ASN A 240 -7.46 15.69 0.01
N LEU A 241 -7.84 16.12 1.20
CA LEU A 241 -8.91 15.56 2.00
C LEU A 241 -10.09 16.52 1.95
N GLU A 242 -11.24 16.03 1.54
CA GLU A 242 -12.50 16.74 1.51
C GLU A 242 -13.55 15.98 2.31
N TYR A 243 -14.26 16.66 3.15
CA TYR A 243 -15.41 16.12 3.84
C TYR A 243 -16.58 17.11 3.82
N THR A 244 -17.70 16.70 3.25
CA THR A 244 -18.94 17.47 3.28
C THR A 244 -19.73 17.02 4.50
N THR A 245 -19.90 17.91 5.47
CA THR A 245 -20.63 17.60 6.69
C THR A 245 -22.12 17.42 6.41
N PRO A 246 -22.75 16.35 6.88
CA PRO A 246 -24.18 16.15 6.70
C PRO A 246 -24.98 17.17 7.52
N GLN A 247 -26.06 17.66 6.93
CA GLN A 247 -27.05 18.41 7.70
C GLN A 247 -27.74 17.47 8.69
N THR A 248 -27.67 17.80 9.97
CA THR A 248 -28.33 17.05 11.02
C THR A 248 -29.53 17.82 11.57
N ASP A 249 -30.58 17.10 11.96
CA ASP A 249 -31.75 17.71 12.57
C ASP A 249 -31.37 18.41 13.87
N ASN A 250 -31.55 19.73 13.91
CA ASN A 250 -31.31 20.50 15.11
C ASN A 250 -32.66 20.97 15.69
N PHE A 251 -32.92 20.59 16.93
CA PHE A 251 -34.15 21.00 17.63
C PHE A 251 -34.18 22.52 17.96
N ILE A 252 -33.04 23.22 17.82
CA ILE A 252 -32.93 24.66 18.04
C ILE A 252 -33.10 25.41 16.70
N PRO A 253 -34.17 26.18 16.54
CA PRO A 253 -34.35 27.03 15.36
C PRO A 253 -33.14 27.95 15.13
N GLU A 254 -32.75 28.13 13.88
CA GLU A 254 -31.57 28.93 13.48
C GLU A 254 -31.52 30.33 14.13
N LYS A 255 -32.67 31.00 14.25
CA LYS A 255 -32.76 32.31 14.91
C LYS A 255 -32.33 32.34 16.38
N TYR A 256 -32.23 31.18 17.05
CA TYR A 256 -31.76 31.03 18.43
C TYR A 256 -30.39 30.34 18.52
N SER A 257 -29.81 29.93 17.40
CA SER A 257 -28.58 29.17 17.35
C SER A 257 -27.40 29.89 18.04
N SER A 258 -27.31 31.22 17.86
CA SER A 258 -26.30 32.04 18.54
C SER A 258 -26.42 32.06 20.06
N LEU A 259 -27.65 31.88 20.60
CA LEU A 259 -27.88 31.83 22.03
C LEU A 259 -27.57 30.45 22.62
N PHE A 260 -27.69 29.40 21.85
CA PHE A 260 -27.49 27.99 22.22
C PHE A 260 -26.43 27.32 21.36
N ASN A 261 -25.35 28.03 21.07
CA ASN A 261 -24.31 27.60 20.11
C ASN A 261 -23.81 26.16 20.37
N ALA A 262 -23.60 25.78 21.65
CA ALA A 262 -23.14 24.43 22.01
C ALA A 262 -24.15 23.32 21.66
N LEU A 263 -25.44 23.65 21.54
CA LEU A 263 -26.51 22.70 21.16
C LEU A 263 -26.81 22.72 19.64
N SER A 264 -26.29 23.70 18.93
CA SER A 264 -26.49 23.90 17.49
C SER A 264 -25.24 23.56 16.66
N THR A 265 -24.21 22.99 17.28
CA THR A 265 -22.97 22.56 16.64
C THR A 265 -22.74 21.07 16.81
N ASN A 266 -22.19 20.44 15.78
CA ASN A 266 -21.60 19.11 15.84
C ASN A 266 -20.10 19.21 16.01
N VAL A 267 -19.51 18.18 16.59
CA VAL A 267 -18.06 18.01 16.66
C VAL A 267 -17.67 16.90 15.71
N TYR A 268 -16.75 17.22 14.83
CA TYR A 268 -16.17 16.29 13.87
C TYR A 268 -14.72 16.03 14.26
N GLU A 269 -14.40 14.77 14.42
CA GLU A 269 -13.04 14.29 14.70
C GLU A 269 -12.57 13.53 13.47
N ILE A 270 -11.60 14.10 12.75
CA ILE A 270 -11.13 13.59 11.47
C ILE A 270 -9.68 13.16 11.61
N SER A 271 -9.40 11.96 11.17
CA SER A 271 -8.06 11.42 11.10
C SER A 271 -7.27 12.07 9.96
N LEU A 272 -6.03 12.43 10.26
CA LEU A 272 -5.07 13.04 9.34
C LEU A 272 -3.89 12.10 9.11
N PRO A 273 -3.12 12.30 8.01
CA PRO A 273 -1.92 11.51 7.77
C PRO A 273 -1.01 11.49 8.98
N ARG A 274 -0.53 10.33 9.36
CA ARG A 274 0.33 10.17 10.52
C ARG A 274 1.79 10.43 10.16
N GLU A 275 2.55 11.02 11.09
CA GLU A 275 4.01 10.95 11.03
C GLU A 275 4.47 9.56 11.49
N PHE A 276 5.44 8.98 10.80
CA PHE A 276 5.92 7.64 11.07
C PHE A 276 7.45 7.58 10.97
N ALA A 277 8.09 7.30 12.13
CA ALA A 277 9.54 7.41 12.26
C ALA A 277 10.29 6.38 11.41
N GLU A 278 9.76 5.17 11.30
CA GLU A 278 10.40 4.03 10.64
C GLU A 278 10.56 4.23 9.11
N THR A 279 9.72 5.07 8.50
CA THR A 279 9.87 5.51 7.11
C THR A 279 10.14 7.01 7.01
N ASN A 280 10.54 7.67 8.08
CA ASN A 280 10.68 9.11 8.16
C ASN A 280 9.51 9.87 7.49
N GLN A 281 8.30 9.31 7.59
CA GLN A 281 7.10 9.94 7.02
C GLN A 281 6.81 11.24 7.74
N ARG A 282 6.77 12.34 7.01
CA ARG A 282 6.51 13.69 7.51
C ARG A 282 5.36 14.33 6.76
N VAL A 283 4.59 15.16 7.44
CA VAL A 283 3.40 15.79 6.88
C VAL A 283 3.55 17.32 6.91
N TYR A 284 3.32 17.91 5.77
CA TYR A 284 3.38 19.36 5.55
C TYR A 284 2.01 19.84 5.09
N ILE A 285 1.49 20.87 5.74
CA ILE A 285 0.15 21.38 5.49
C ILE A 285 0.20 22.64 4.64
N GLU A 286 -0.44 22.59 3.48
CA GLU A 286 -0.65 23.74 2.61
C GLU A 286 -1.83 24.57 3.11
N SER A 287 -2.97 23.92 3.40
CA SER A 287 -4.16 24.59 3.93
C SER A 287 -5.04 23.66 4.76
N ILE A 288 -5.72 24.23 5.77
CA ILE A 288 -6.83 23.61 6.49
C ILE A 288 -7.98 24.62 6.57
N SER A 289 -9.13 24.25 6.06
CA SER A 289 -10.34 25.06 6.10
C SER A 289 -11.57 24.22 6.47
N PRO A 290 -12.38 24.64 7.45
CA PRO A 290 -12.11 25.74 8.41
C PRO A 290 -10.95 25.41 9.36
N THR A 291 -10.45 26.39 10.09
CA THR A 291 -9.41 26.14 11.10
C THR A 291 -9.92 25.16 12.16
N PRO A 292 -9.20 24.07 12.44
CA PRO A 292 -9.58 23.14 13.48
C PRO A 292 -9.56 23.81 14.86
N LYS A 293 -10.36 23.31 15.76
CA LYS A 293 -10.34 23.73 17.16
C LYS A 293 -9.11 23.22 17.89
N ASP A 294 -8.69 22.02 17.56
CA ASP A 294 -7.50 21.36 18.11
C ASP A 294 -7.00 20.27 17.16
N ILE A 295 -5.72 19.93 17.30
CA ILE A 295 -5.10 18.76 16.68
C ILE A 295 -4.34 18.04 17.79
N TYR A 296 -4.54 16.73 17.92
CA TYR A 296 -3.94 15.92 18.98
C TYR A 296 -3.66 14.49 18.52
N ARG A 297 -2.89 13.74 19.31
CA ARG A 297 -2.63 12.31 19.12
C ARG A 297 -3.53 11.48 20.03
N ASP A 298 -4.08 10.40 19.49
CA ASP A 298 -4.77 9.39 20.30
C ASP A 298 -3.75 8.44 21.00
N GLU A 299 -4.26 7.41 21.68
CA GLU A 299 -3.43 6.43 22.41
C GLU A 299 -2.53 5.58 21.48
N GLU A 300 -2.89 5.44 20.21
CA GLU A 300 -2.10 4.76 19.19
C GLU A 300 -1.14 5.71 18.45
N GLY A 301 -1.22 7.00 18.75
CA GLY A 301 -0.44 8.07 18.12
C GLY A 301 -1.00 8.53 16.77
N ASN A 302 -2.25 8.21 16.43
CA ASN A 302 -2.93 8.74 15.26
C ASN A 302 -3.21 10.23 15.45
N ILE A 303 -3.08 11.00 14.38
CA ILE A 303 -3.33 12.45 14.39
C ILE A 303 -4.81 12.71 14.11
N LEU A 304 -5.47 13.39 15.02
CA LEU A 304 -6.88 13.72 14.94
C LEU A 304 -7.09 15.24 14.95
N ALA A 305 -7.85 15.74 13.98
CA ALA A 305 -8.27 17.14 13.92
C ALA A 305 -9.72 17.29 14.39
N LEU A 306 -9.94 18.21 15.31
CA LEU A 306 -11.24 18.47 15.92
C LEU A 306 -11.86 19.74 15.32
N PHE A 307 -13.04 19.60 14.71
CA PHE A 307 -13.81 20.70 14.15
C PHE A 307 -15.14 20.87 14.88
N GLU A 308 -15.55 22.12 15.12
CA GLU A 308 -16.89 22.44 15.63
C GLU A 308 -17.64 23.22 14.55
N LEU A 309 -18.65 22.61 13.94
CA LEU A 309 -19.40 23.18 12.81
C LEU A 309 -20.90 23.23 13.11
N PRO A 310 -21.64 24.16 12.47
CA PRO A 310 -23.10 24.23 12.61
C PRO A 310 -23.79 22.92 12.22
N ALA A 311 -24.71 22.42 13.05
CA ALA A 311 -25.41 21.16 12.79
C ALA A 311 -26.51 21.25 11.72
N ASN A 312 -27.07 22.45 11.52
CA ASN A 312 -28.22 22.70 10.64
C ASN A 312 -27.85 23.23 9.25
N LYS A 313 -26.61 23.09 8.87
CA LYS A 313 -26.07 23.61 7.62
C LYS A 313 -25.02 22.63 7.11
N ASP A 314 -25.07 22.33 5.83
CA ASP A 314 -23.98 21.65 5.15
C ASP A 314 -22.76 22.58 5.17
N ASP A 315 -21.62 22.04 5.54
CA ASP A 315 -20.33 22.74 5.53
C ASP A 315 -19.28 21.82 4.93
N LYS A 316 -18.14 22.37 4.54
CA LYS A 316 -17.05 21.62 3.93
C LYS A 316 -15.78 21.77 4.74
N ILE A 317 -15.14 20.64 5.03
CA ILE A 317 -13.78 20.59 5.56
C ILE A 317 -12.86 20.22 4.41
N GLU A 318 -11.87 21.06 4.17
CA GLU A 318 -10.85 20.86 3.13
C GLU A 318 -9.48 20.94 3.77
N ILE A 319 -8.64 19.93 3.51
CA ILE A 319 -7.26 19.87 4.00
C ILE A 319 -6.38 19.46 2.85
N THR A 320 -5.40 20.31 2.53
CA THR A 320 -4.41 20.01 1.49
C THR A 320 -3.01 20.08 2.06
N GLY A 321 -2.13 19.26 1.53
CA GLY A 321 -0.76 19.22 1.98
C GLY A 321 0.09 18.20 1.25
N TYR A 322 1.28 17.96 1.80
CA TYR A 322 2.26 17.04 1.24
C TYR A 322 2.70 16.03 2.30
N ILE A 323 3.04 14.85 1.85
CA ILE A 323 3.57 13.77 2.67
C ILE A 323 4.89 13.32 2.05
N SER A 324 5.99 13.51 2.76
CA SER A 324 7.30 12.97 2.40
C SER A 324 7.45 11.61 3.07
N VAL A 325 7.83 10.59 2.32
CA VAL A 325 8.14 9.25 2.82
C VAL A 325 9.53 8.88 2.38
N GLU A 326 10.35 8.38 3.29
CA GLU A 326 11.72 8.00 3.02
C GLU A 326 11.97 6.55 3.44
N GLN A 327 12.89 5.88 2.76
CA GLN A 327 13.39 4.55 3.10
C GLN A 327 14.93 4.54 3.02
N ASP A 328 15.53 3.63 3.77
CA ASP A 328 16.96 3.43 3.71
C ASP A 328 17.38 2.71 2.42
N SER A 329 18.65 2.81 2.07
CA SER A 329 19.24 1.99 1.01
C SER A 329 19.19 0.50 1.36
N ILE A 330 19.28 -0.38 0.36
CA ILE A 330 19.31 -1.83 0.58
C ILE A 330 20.45 -2.27 1.51
N GLU A 331 21.58 -1.56 1.47
CA GLU A 331 22.74 -1.84 2.33
C GLU A 331 22.47 -1.57 3.82
N GLU A 332 21.64 -0.57 4.11
CA GLU A 332 21.25 -0.20 5.47
C GLU A 332 20.13 -1.09 6.00
N GLN A 333 19.11 -1.36 5.18
CA GLN A 333 18.00 -2.22 5.55
C GLN A 333 18.44 -3.66 5.87
N SER A 334 19.41 -4.21 5.14
CA SER A 334 19.89 -5.59 5.33
C SER A 334 20.51 -5.87 6.73
N LYS A 335 20.84 -4.81 7.48
CA LYS A 335 21.44 -4.93 8.82
C LYS A 335 20.41 -5.09 9.95
N THR A 336 19.12 -4.92 9.66
CA THR A 336 18.11 -4.63 10.69
C THR A 336 17.29 -5.85 11.13
N PHE A 337 17.18 -6.93 10.35
CA PHE A 337 16.12 -7.94 10.54
C PHE A 337 16.58 -9.36 10.89
N ASP A 338 17.88 -9.61 11.06
CA ASP A 338 18.41 -10.94 11.38
C ASP A 338 18.46 -11.19 12.89
N MET A 339 17.27 -11.29 13.52
CA MET A 339 17.14 -11.57 14.96
C MET A 339 16.67 -13.01 15.18
N SER A 340 17.36 -13.77 16.06
CA SER A 340 16.91 -15.10 16.44
C SER A 340 15.58 -15.03 17.21
N LEU A 341 14.73 -16.05 17.09
CA LEU A 341 13.47 -16.10 17.84
C LEU A 341 13.69 -16.14 19.36
N GLU A 342 14.79 -16.75 19.83
CA GLU A 342 15.13 -16.80 21.26
C GLU A 342 15.40 -15.39 21.79
N ASP A 343 16.21 -14.61 21.08
CA ASP A 343 16.52 -13.22 21.45
C ASP A 343 15.27 -12.35 21.37
N TYR A 344 14.51 -12.49 20.29
CA TYR A 344 13.26 -11.76 20.07
C TYR A 344 12.27 -11.92 21.24
N PHE A 345 11.93 -13.17 21.58
CA PHE A 345 11.01 -13.45 22.70
C PHE A 345 11.62 -13.08 24.07
N GLY A 346 12.95 -13.11 24.19
CA GLY A 346 13.66 -12.64 25.38
C GLY A 346 13.45 -11.13 25.61
N GLU A 347 13.51 -10.33 24.54
CA GLU A 347 13.37 -8.87 24.61
C GLU A 347 11.94 -8.41 24.80
N ILE A 348 10.97 -8.95 24.06
CA ILE A 348 9.58 -8.52 24.15
C ILE A 348 8.90 -8.90 25.47
N LYS A 349 9.35 -9.94 26.14
CA LYS A 349 8.77 -10.48 27.38
C LYS A 349 8.66 -9.46 28.51
N ASN A 350 9.53 -8.48 28.54
CA ASN A 350 9.61 -7.50 29.62
C ASN A 350 8.92 -6.16 29.31
N SER A 351 8.22 -6.06 28.19
CA SER A 351 7.55 -4.84 27.76
C SER A 351 6.04 -4.91 27.98
N ASP A 352 5.54 -4.28 29.05
CA ASP A 352 4.09 -4.18 29.32
C ASP A 352 3.35 -3.43 28.19
N TYR A 353 3.99 -2.46 27.57
CA TYR A 353 3.42 -1.69 26.43
C TYR A 353 3.10 -2.58 25.24
N ILE A 354 3.97 -3.51 24.92
CA ILE A 354 3.83 -4.38 23.75
C ILE A 354 2.79 -5.48 23.98
N GLY A 355 2.57 -5.90 25.24
CA GLY A 355 1.63 -6.97 25.57
C GLY A 355 0.18 -6.71 25.10
N ARG A 356 -0.24 -5.46 24.96
CA ARG A 356 -1.58 -5.13 24.43
C ARG A 356 -1.79 -5.53 22.98
N TYR A 357 -0.70 -5.64 22.20
CA TYR A 357 -0.72 -6.04 20.79
C TYR A 357 -0.70 -7.56 20.58
N LEU A 358 -0.95 -8.32 21.63
CA LEU A 358 -1.11 -9.79 21.64
C LEU A 358 -2.56 -10.22 21.91
N SER A 359 -3.49 -9.28 22.10
CA SER A 359 -4.88 -9.57 22.40
C SER A 359 -5.67 -9.91 21.13
N GLY A 360 -6.61 -10.86 21.25
CA GLY A 360 -7.59 -11.13 20.19
C GLY A 360 -8.75 -10.15 20.23
N THR A 361 -9.43 -10.01 19.09
CA THR A 361 -10.65 -9.23 18.91
C THR A 361 -11.70 -10.07 18.19
N GLU A 362 -12.81 -9.47 17.77
CA GLU A 362 -13.85 -10.15 17.01
C GLU A 362 -13.33 -10.68 15.66
N TYR A 363 -12.48 -9.90 14.98
CA TYR A 363 -11.93 -10.25 13.66
C TYR A 363 -10.52 -10.85 13.72
N TRP A 364 -9.81 -10.69 14.83
CA TRP A 364 -8.50 -11.31 15.10
C TRP A 364 -8.68 -12.44 16.11
N GLU A 365 -9.11 -13.59 15.59
CA GLU A 365 -9.65 -14.71 16.37
C GLU A 365 -8.54 -15.62 16.92
N ILE A 366 -7.54 -15.04 17.58
CA ILE A 366 -6.33 -15.74 18.08
C ILE A 366 -6.63 -16.95 18.98
N ASN A 367 -7.83 -17.03 19.55
CA ASN A 367 -8.24 -18.12 20.44
C ASN A 367 -8.93 -19.27 19.72
N ASP A 368 -9.24 -19.12 18.43
CA ASP A 368 -9.80 -20.19 17.62
C ASP A 368 -8.81 -21.34 17.46
N GLU A 369 -9.28 -22.58 17.54
CA GLU A 369 -8.41 -23.76 17.49
C GLU A 369 -7.74 -23.95 16.13
N TYR A 370 -8.44 -23.61 15.04
CA TYR A 370 -7.87 -23.68 13.69
C TYR A 370 -6.75 -22.65 13.51
N ILE A 371 -6.97 -21.40 13.91
CA ILE A 371 -5.94 -20.36 13.86
C ILE A 371 -4.70 -20.76 14.69
N LYS A 372 -4.90 -21.29 15.90
CA LYS A 372 -3.77 -21.76 16.74
C LYS A 372 -2.98 -22.89 16.10
N GLN A 373 -3.67 -23.84 15.51
CA GLN A 373 -3.00 -24.98 14.89
C GLN A 373 -2.15 -24.55 13.69
N GLU A 374 -2.66 -23.63 12.86
CA GLU A 374 -1.90 -23.07 11.74
C GLU A 374 -0.72 -22.23 12.24
N ALA A 375 -0.95 -21.38 13.23
CA ALA A 375 0.09 -20.57 13.84
C ALA A 375 1.24 -21.40 14.42
N ASP A 376 0.90 -22.46 15.18
CA ASP A 376 1.89 -23.41 15.74
C ASP A 376 2.67 -24.14 14.63
N THR A 377 2.02 -24.44 13.52
CA THR A 377 2.66 -25.11 12.38
C THR A 377 3.64 -24.20 11.67
N LEU A 378 3.27 -22.94 11.47
CA LEU A 378 4.05 -21.95 10.72
C LEU A 378 5.30 -21.49 11.48
N ILE A 379 5.23 -21.34 12.80
CA ILE A 379 6.40 -20.95 13.61
C ILE A 379 7.36 -22.13 13.88
N LYS A 380 6.88 -23.35 13.71
CA LYS A 380 7.67 -24.56 13.99
C LYS A 380 8.88 -24.63 13.04
N ASP A 381 10.02 -24.95 13.62
CA ASP A 381 11.28 -25.10 12.90
C ASP A 381 11.86 -23.81 12.26
N GLN A 382 11.28 -22.64 12.56
CA GLN A 382 11.83 -21.34 12.15
C GLN A 382 12.96 -20.90 13.08
N GLY A 383 13.97 -20.27 12.52
CA GLY A 383 15.18 -19.85 13.26
C GLY A 383 15.15 -18.38 13.68
N THR A 384 14.62 -17.52 12.81
CA THR A 384 14.62 -16.07 12.96
C THR A 384 13.21 -15.47 12.91
N LEU A 385 13.08 -14.24 13.36
CA LEU A 385 11.83 -13.49 13.21
C LEU A 385 11.43 -13.32 11.72
N LEU A 386 12.42 -13.07 10.86
CA LEU A 386 12.16 -12.91 9.42
C LEU A 386 11.62 -14.21 8.81
N ASP A 387 12.19 -15.36 9.15
CA ASP A 387 11.69 -16.67 8.67
C ASP A 387 10.21 -16.87 9.04
N VAL A 388 9.81 -16.47 10.27
CA VAL A 388 8.40 -16.55 10.70
C VAL A 388 7.52 -15.60 9.92
N ILE A 389 7.97 -14.36 9.69
CA ILE A 389 7.21 -13.38 8.92
C ILE A 389 7.00 -13.87 7.49
N GLU A 390 8.05 -14.36 6.83
CA GLU A 390 7.98 -14.88 5.46
C GLU A 390 7.10 -16.13 5.36
N ALA A 391 7.17 -17.04 6.34
CA ALA A 391 6.30 -18.22 6.39
C ALA A 391 4.81 -17.84 6.51
N ASN A 392 4.48 -16.88 7.38
CA ASN A 392 3.12 -16.37 7.51
C ASN A 392 2.68 -15.63 6.24
N TYR A 393 3.54 -14.79 5.67
CA TYR A 393 3.29 -14.07 4.43
C TYR A 393 2.91 -15.02 3.30
N LYS A 394 3.76 -16.02 3.06
CA LYS A 394 3.51 -17.04 2.04
C LYS A 394 2.22 -17.81 2.29
N TYR A 395 1.99 -18.23 3.52
CA TYR A 395 0.77 -18.96 3.89
C TYR A 395 -0.50 -18.15 3.62
N VAL A 396 -0.51 -16.86 3.97
CA VAL A 396 -1.64 -15.97 3.72
C VAL A 396 -1.92 -15.87 2.23
N ASN A 397 -0.88 -15.65 1.43
CA ASN A 397 -0.99 -15.58 -0.04
C ASN A 397 -1.47 -16.89 -0.68
N ASP A 398 -0.97 -18.03 -0.22
CA ASP A 398 -1.35 -19.35 -0.75
C ASP A 398 -2.79 -19.73 -0.38
N LYS A 399 -3.36 -19.16 0.68
CA LYS A 399 -4.68 -19.49 1.21
C LYS A 399 -5.79 -18.57 0.78
N LEU A 400 -5.51 -17.30 0.56
CA LEU A 400 -6.50 -16.30 0.22
C LEU A 400 -6.45 -15.99 -1.28
N GLU A 401 -7.62 -15.76 -1.85
CA GLU A 401 -7.78 -15.25 -3.21
C GLU A 401 -8.42 -13.85 -3.13
N TYR A 402 -7.82 -12.89 -3.85
CA TYR A 402 -8.30 -11.51 -3.80
C TYR A 402 -9.62 -11.35 -4.56
N ASP A 403 -10.66 -10.86 -3.88
CA ASP A 403 -11.99 -10.68 -4.46
C ASP A 403 -12.21 -9.24 -4.95
N GLN A 404 -12.04 -9.04 -6.25
CA GLN A 404 -12.26 -7.75 -6.92
C GLN A 404 -13.70 -7.23 -6.77
N ASN A 405 -14.70 -8.11 -6.72
CA ASN A 405 -16.09 -7.68 -6.55
C ASN A 405 -16.30 -7.12 -5.14
N LYS A 406 -15.69 -7.74 -4.13
CA LYS A 406 -15.70 -7.23 -2.76
C LYS A 406 -14.96 -5.90 -2.66
N ALA A 407 -13.83 -5.74 -3.34
CA ALA A 407 -13.05 -4.51 -3.34
C ALA A 407 -13.82 -3.28 -3.85
N THR A 408 -14.77 -3.49 -4.79
CA THR A 408 -15.57 -2.44 -5.43
C THR A 408 -16.98 -2.28 -4.84
N SER A 409 -17.38 -3.13 -3.89
CA SER A 409 -18.71 -3.11 -3.25
C SER A 409 -18.65 -2.59 -1.81
N GLU A 410 -19.80 -2.56 -1.11
CA GLU A 410 -19.83 -2.33 0.34
C GLU A 410 -19.09 -3.47 1.06
N ASN A 411 -17.91 -3.15 1.59
CA ASN A 411 -17.04 -4.12 2.25
C ASN A 411 -17.56 -4.47 3.64
N THR A 412 -18.03 -5.70 3.81
CA THR A 412 -18.27 -6.28 5.13
C THR A 412 -17.04 -7.08 5.57
N ARG A 413 -16.41 -6.67 6.66
CA ARG A 413 -15.29 -7.41 7.27
C ARG A 413 -15.77 -8.75 7.80
N ILE A 414 -15.06 -9.84 7.48
CA ILE A 414 -15.47 -11.20 7.84
C ILE A 414 -14.58 -11.85 8.90
N GLY A 415 -13.38 -11.30 9.14
CA GLY A 415 -12.41 -11.83 10.09
C GLY A 415 -11.51 -12.95 9.55
N ALA A 416 -10.50 -13.28 10.33
CA ALA A 416 -9.42 -14.17 9.91
C ALA A 416 -9.88 -15.60 9.65
N LYS A 417 -10.72 -16.15 10.50
CA LYS A 417 -11.19 -17.53 10.38
C LYS A 417 -12.04 -17.76 9.13
N GLU A 418 -13.01 -16.88 8.90
CA GLU A 418 -13.91 -17.01 7.74
C GLU A 418 -13.14 -16.83 6.43
N ALA A 419 -12.17 -15.90 6.40
CA ALA A 419 -11.27 -15.71 5.27
C ALA A 419 -10.48 -17.00 4.96
N LEU A 420 -9.85 -17.62 5.96
CA LEU A 420 -9.11 -18.89 5.81
C LEU A 420 -9.99 -20.07 5.38
N LEU A 421 -11.29 -20.02 5.60
CA LEU A 421 -12.25 -21.02 5.15
C LEU A 421 -12.77 -20.76 3.72
N GLY A 422 -12.19 -19.81 2.99
CA GLY A 422 -12.53 -19.48 1.60
C GLY A 422 -13.56 -18.35 1.47
N GLY A 423 -13.74 -17.53 2.51
CA GLY A 423 -14.55 -16.32 2.41
C GLY A 423 -13.93 -15.27 1.49
N PRO A 424 -14.76 -14.36 0.91
CA PRO A 424 -14.27 -13.33 -0.01
C PRO A 424 -13.30 -12.40 0.71
N SER A 425 -12.10 -12.23 0.18
CA SER A 425 -10.99 -11.55 0.86
C SER A 425 -10.46 -10.36 0.06
N VAL A 426 -10.20 -9.26 0.76
CA VAL A 426 -9.49 -8.08 0.26
C VAL A 426 -8.35 -7.73 1.24
N CYS A 427 -7.62 -6.66 1.04
CA CYS A 427 -6.49 -6.25 1.90
C CYS A 427 -6.78 -6.35 3.41
N MET A 428 -8.01 -6.10 3.80
CA MET A 428 -8.46 -6.17 5.19
C MET A 428 -8.38 -7.60 5.76
N GLU A 429 -8.88 -8.60 5.03
CA GLU A 429 -8.82 -10.01 5.45
C GLU A 429 -7.40 -10.56 5.41
N TYR A 430 -6.60 -10.18 4.43
CA TYR A 430 -5.18 -10.53 4.38
C TYR A 430 -4.45 -10.05 5.65
N ALA A 431 -4.67 -8.80 6.04
CA ALA A 431 -4.11 -8.24 7.26
C ALA A 431 -4.67 -8.93 8.51
N ASP A 432 -5.98 -9.20 8.57
CA ASP A 432 -6.62 -9.86 9.71
C ASP A 432 -6.08 -11.27 9.95
N VAL A 433 -5.92 -12.05 8.88
CA VAL A 433 -5.33 -13.40 8.96
C VAL A 433 -3.90 -13.32 9.47
N MET A 434 -3.07 -12.45 8.89
CA MET A 434 -1.68 -12.33 9.29
C MET A 434 -1.53 -11.86 10.75
N ILE A 435 -2.31 -10.85 11.18
CA ILE A 435 -2.32 -10.40 12.58
C ILE A 435 -2.74 -11.52 13.53
N SER A 436 -3.77 -12.28 13.17
CA SER A 436 -4.27 -13.38 13.99
C SER A 436 -3.22 -14.47 14.19
N LEU A 437 -2.55 -14.87 13.11
CA LEU A 437 -1.46 -15.86 13.15
C LEU A 437 -0.29 -15.37 13.99
N LEU A 438 0.22 -14.16 13.72
CA LEU A 438 1.35 -13.58 14.44
C LEU A 438 1.06 -13.43 15.94
N ARG A 439 -0.11 -12.90 16.30
CA ARG A 439 -0.50 -12.78 17.72
C ARG A 439 -0.67 -14.12 18.40
N ALA A 440 -1.21 -15.13 17.71
CA ALA A 440 -1.29 -16.50 18.23
C ALA A 440 0.10 -17.11 18.44
N GLN A 441 1.09 -16.75 17.64
CA GLN A 441 2.50 -17.10 17.79
C GLN A 441 3.22 -16.31 18.88
N GLY A 442 2.57 -15.32 19.50
CA GLY A 442 3.16 -14.45 20.52
C GLY A 442 3.94 -13.27 19.95
N ILE A 443 3.73 -12.91 18.68
CA ILE A 443 4.38 -11.81 17.99
C ILE A 443 3.44 -10.60 17.98
N PRO A 444 3.79 -9.49 18.69
CA PRO A 444 2.99 -8.28 18.74
C PRO A 444 2.81 -7.65 17.36
N SER A 445 1.57 -7.48 16.97
CA SER A 445 1.22 -6.94 15.66
C SER A 445 -0.05 -6.08 15.72
N ARG A 446 -0.21 -5.16 14.77
CA ARG A 446 -1.37 -4.28 14.64
C ARG A 446 -1.71 -4.02 13.19
N ALA A 447 -2.91 -3.52 12.94
CA ALA A 447 -3.30 -3.08 11.62
C ALA A 447 -2.82 -1.66 11.35
N ALA A 448 -2.32 -1.44 10.16
CA ALA A 448 -2.02 -0.15 9.59
C ALA A 448 -3.01 0.15 8.45
N LEU A 449 -3.53 1.36 8.42
CA LEU A 449 -4.42 1.84 7.38
C LEU A 449 -3.81 3.08 6.74
N GLY A 450 -3.94 3.18 5.44
CA GLY A 450 -3.45 4.34 4.70
C GLY A 450 -3.80 4.28 3.24
N TYR A 451 -2.88 4.74 2.42
CA TYR A 451 -3.02 4.76 0.97
C TYR A 451 -1.82 4.07 0.34
N ALA A 452 -2.08 3.29 -0.67
CA ALA A 452 -1.04 2.57 -1.41
C ALA A 452 -1.25 2.77 -2.91
N ASN A 453 -0.16 2.82 -3.66
CA ASN A 453 -0.22 2.69 -5.10
C ASN A 453 -0.33 1.20 -5.44
N LEU A 454 -1.55 0.75 -5.63
CA LEU A 454 -1.84 -0.61 -6.06
C LEU A 454 -2.00 -0.60 -7.57
N ARG A 455 -0.90 -0.90 -8.27
CA ARG A 455 -0.85 -0.93 -9.73
C ARG A 455 -1.94 -1.79 -10.35
N GLU A 456 -2.29 -2.89 -9.69
CA GLU A 456 -3.26 -3.87 -10.14
C GLU A 456 -4.72 -3.43 -9.93
N ILE A 457 -4.97 -2.51 -8.98
CA ILE A 457 -6.33 -2.07 -8.62
C ILE A 457 -6.61 -0.64 -9.10
N ALA A 458 -5.61 0.24 -9.02
CA ALA A 458 -5.74 1.64 -9.41
C ALA A 458 -4.36 2.22 -9.77
N PRO A 459 -3.87 2.02 -10.99
CA PRO A 459 -2.51 2.37 -11.38
C PRO A 459 -2.21 3.87 -11.30
N ASP A 460 -3.20 4.72 -11.50
CA ASP A 460 -3.02 6.17 -11.53
C ASP A 460 -3.34 6.88 -10.22
N ASN A 461 -3.91 6.17 -9.23
CA ASN A 461 -4.36 6.74 -7.97
C ASN A 461 -3.90 5.90 -6.78
N GLN A 462 -3.64 6.57 -5.65
CA GLN A 462 -3.48 5.89 -4.38
C GLN A 462 -4.84 5.41 -3.88
N VAL A 463 -4.96 4.12 -3.58
CA VAL A 463 -6.19 3.56 -3.00
C VAL A 463 -6.04 3.35 -1.50
N ARG A 464 -7.17 3.47 -0.79
CA ARG A 464 -7.23 3.15 0.64
C ARG A 464 -6.89 1.69 0.84
N HIS A 465 -5.90 1.42 1.69
CA HIS A 465 -5.29 0.11 1.84
C HIS A 465 -4.97 -0.20 3.30
N GLN A 466 -5.06 -1.48 3.65
CA GLN A 466 -4.72 -1.98 4.98
C GLN A 466 -3.59 -3.00 4.88
N TRP A 467 -2.62 -2.88 5.80
CA TRP A 467 -1.50 -3.82 5.95
C TRP A 467 -1.20 -4.07 7.42
N VAL A 468 -0.15 -4.80 7.70
CA VAL A 468 0.25 -5.22 9.06
C VAL A 468 1.49 -4.46 9.50
N GLN A 469 1.55 -4.13 10.79
CA GLN A 469 2.78 -3.72 11.44
C GLN A 469 3.13 -4.71 12.56
N ILE A 470 4.41 -5.11 12.61
CA ILE A 470 4.97 -6.06 13.55
C ILE A 470 6.00 -5.32 14.40
N TRP A 471 5.94 -5.50 15.73
CA TRP A 471 6.93 -4.89 16.60
C TRP A 471 8.26 -5.62 16.54
N VAL A 472 9.32 -4.88 16.25
CA VAL A 472 10.71 -5.37 16.25
C VAL A 472 11.53 -4.54 17.25
N PRO A 473 12.16 -5.17 18.26
CA PRO A 473 13.03 -4.47 19.20
C PRO A 473 14.10 -3.65 18.49
N ASP A 474 14.45 -2.49 19.05
CA ASP A 474 15.40 -1.52 18.53
C ASP A 474 15.09 -0.90 17.15
N TYR A 475 14.12 -1.45 16.41
CA TYR A 475 13.66 -0.90 15.14
C TYR A 475 12.34 -0.14 15.27
N GLY A 476 11.37 -0.69 15.99
CA GLY A 476 10.01 -0.17 16.09
C GLY A 476 8.99 -1.01 15.30
N TRP A 477 8.11 -0.37 14.54
CA TRP A 477 7.02 -1.02 13.82
C TRP A 477 7.39 -1.34 12.38
N LEU A 478 7.74 -2.60 12.14
CA LEU A 478 8.02 -3.15 10.82
C LEU A 478 6.73 -3.33 10.02
N SER A 479 6.62 -2.69 8.87
CA SER A 479 5.48 -2.86 7.97
C SER A 479 5.61 -4.14 7.15
N VAL A 480 4.48 -4.85 6.99
CA VAL A 480 4.36 -6.07 6.16
C VAL A 480 3.02 -6.02 5.44
N ASP A 481 3.03 -6.10 4.13
CA ASP A 481 1.81 -6.07 3.33
C ASP A 481 1.58 -7.42 2.62
N PRO A 482 0.74 -8.29 3.19
CA PRO A 482 0.53 -9.62 2.65
C PRO A 482 -0.52 -9.68 1.52
N THR A 483 -1.00 -8.54 1.03
CA THR A 483 -2.11 -8.51 0.07
C THR A 483 -1.71 -8.97 -1.33
N PHE A 484 -0.42 -8.86 -1.67
CA PHE A 484 0.08 -9.19 -2.99
C PHE A 484 0.89 -10.46 -3.00
N GLU A 485 0.89 -11.10 -4.18
CA GLU A 485 1.52 -12.39 -4.41
C GLU A 485 2.89 -12.53 -3.72
N SER A 486 3.18 -13.73 -3.27
CA SER A 486 4.50 -14.11 -2.74
C SER A 486 5.66 -13.78 -3.70
N ALA A 487 5.32 -13.51 -4.96
CA ALA A 487 6.22 -13.04 -5.99
C ALA A 487 6.84 -11.66 -5.72
N ASN A 488 6.24 -10.83 -4.88
CA ASN A 488 6.72 -9.48 -4.57
C ASN A 488 6.56 -9.19 -3.08
N ILE A 489 7.38 -9.85 -2.26
CA ILE A 489 7.31 -9.74 -0.80
C ILE A 489 7.48 -8.29 -0.35
N LYS A 490 6.45 -7.73 0.26
CA LYS A 490 6.41 -6.36 0.80
C LYS A 490 6.64 -6.38 2.32
N ILE A 491 7.91 -6.37 2.71
CA ILE A 491 8.37 -6.31 4.12
C ILE A 491 9.34 -5.15 4.27
N GLY A 492 9.25 -4.44 5.38
CA GLY A 492 10.17 -3.36 5.74
C GLY A 492 9.66 -1.97 5.40
N GLN A 493 10.59 -1.06 5.15
CA GLN A 493 10.26 0.29 4.75
C GLN A 493 9.66 0.28 3.35
N MET A 494 8.58 1.02 3.15
CA MET A 494 7.85 1.08 1.88
C MET A 494 7.47 2.51 1.58
N VAL A 495 8.10 3.12 0.57
CA VAL A 495 7.77 4.50 0.15
C VAL A 495 6.48 4.60 -0.66
N ASP A 496 5.99 3.48 -1.18
CA ASP A 496 4.71 3.36 -1.90
C ASP A 496 3.51 3.12 -0.96
N ARG A 497 3.72 3.20 0.37
CA ARG A 497 2.70 3.07 1.42
C ARG A 497 2.70 4.33 2.28
N ILE A 498 1.58 5.03 2.30
CA ILE A 498 1.37 6.23 3.10
C ILE A 498 0.57 5.86 4.33
N LEU A 499 1.21 5.88 5.49
CA LEU A 499 0.57 5.55 6.75
C LEU A 499 -0.36 6.69 7.19
N TRP A 500 -1.63 6.35 7.40
CA TRP A 500 -2.64 7.30 7.86
C TRP A 500 -3.03 7.06 9.33
N GLU A 501 -3.39 5.82 9.64
CA GLU A 501 -3.80 5.39 10.97
C GLU A 501 -3.26 4.01 11.32
N VAL A 502 -3.23 3.71 12.59
CA VAL A 502 -2.98 2.35 13.11
C VAL A 502 -4.09 1.98 14.09
N PHE A 503 -4.40 0.68 14.14
CA PHE A 503 -5.43 0.14 15.01
C PHE A 503 -4.91 -1.05 15.79
N ASN A 504 -5.34 -1.13 17.04
CA ASN A 504 -5.08 -2.28 17.90
C ASN A 504 -6.37 -3.04 18.24
N ASP A 505 -7.49 -2.61 17.71
CA ASP A 505 -8.82 -3.19 17.91
C ASP A 505 -9.60 -3.29 16.58
N ASP A 506 -10.90 -3.52 16.62
CA ASP A 506 -11.76 -3.67 15.46
C ASP A 506 -12.26 -2.34 14.86
N SER A 507 -11.75 -1.22 15.34
CA SER A 507 -12.16 0.11 14.91
C SER A 507 -11.57 0.42 13.52
N LEU A 508 -12.42 0.81 12.56
CA LEU A 508 -12.02 1.12 11.18
C LEU A 508 -12.42 2.53 10.73
N SER A 509 -12.73 3.43 11.66
CA SER A 509 -13.31 4.70 11.29
C SER A 509 -12.35 5.88 11.36
N ASN A 510 -12.14 6.54 10.22
CA ASN A 510 -11.35 7.78 10.10
C ASN A 510 -12.11 9.04 10.51
N ILE A 511 -13.42 8.94 10.74
CA ILE A 511 -14.26 10.08 11.09
C ILE A 511 -15.18 9.68 12.23
N LYS A 512 -15.19 10.50 13.27
CA LYS A 512 -16.18 10.39 14.35
C LYS A 512 -16.98 11.68 14.40
N ILE A 513 -18.29 11.56 14.41
CA ILE A 513 -19.21 12.68 14.47
C ILE A 513 -19.96 12.64 15.78
N TYR A 514 -19.86 13.71 16.54
CA TYR A 514 -20.56 13.87 17.81
C TYR A 514 -21.62 14.96 17.66
N SER A 515 -22.88 14.54 17.61
CA SER A 515 -24.03 15.45 17.51
C SER A 515 -24.70 15.60 18.88
N ALA A 516 -25.33 16.75 19.13
CA ALA A 516 -26.15 16.96 20.32
C ALA A 516 -27.41 16.09 20.33
N ASN A 517 -27.90 15.67 19.18
CA ASN A 517 -29.15 14.93 19.03
C ASN A 517 -28.97 13.41 19.03
N ASP A 518 -27.90 12.93 18.40
CA ASP A 518 -27.55 11.52 18.34
C ASP A 518 -26.07 11.35 18.11
N ILE A 519 -25.53 10.17 18.47
CA ILE A 519 -24.28 9.69 17.89
C ILE A 519 -24.64 9.33 16.47
N VAL A 520 -24.32 10.19 15.52
CA VAL A 520 -24.53 9.88 14.11
C VAL A 520 -23.57 8.75 13.78
N ASP A 521 -24.14 7.63 13.40
CA ASP A 521 -23.37 6.52 12.88
C ASP A 521 -22.51 7.04 11.72
N LEU A 522 -21.27 6.64 11.71
CA LEU A 522 -20.22 7.12 10.85
C LEU A 522 -20.58 6.91 9.40
N THR A 523 -21.08 7.92 8.76
CA THR A 523 -21.18 7.92 7.31
C THR A 523 -19.86 8.42 6.76
N THR A 524 -19.10 7.54 6.11
CA THR A 524 -17.99 7.92 5.24
C THR A 524 -18.51 8.58 3.96
N GLU A 525 -19.82 8.71 3.82
CA GLU A 525 -20.47 9.40 2.72
C GLU A 525 -20.03 10.86 2.70
N GLY A 526 -19.46 11.30 1.57
CA GLY A 526 -18.90 12.64 1.41
C GLY A 526 -17.47 12.84 1.93
N PHE A 527 -16.80 11.78 2.40
CA PHE A 527 -15.39 11.81 2.73
C PHE A 527 -14.58 11.32 1.53
N VAL A 528 -13.76 12.19 0.99
CA VAL A 528 -12.92 11.92 -0.17
C VAL A 528 -11.48 12.27 0.18
N VAL A 529 -10.57 11.34 -0.08
CA VAL A 529 -9.13 11.58 -0.01
C VAL A 529 -8.52 11.21 -1.35
N ASN A 530 -7.82 12.16 -1.94
CA ASN A 530 -7.01 11.93 -3.12
C ASN A 530 -5.55 12.08 -2.74
N VAL A 531 -4.73 11.12 -3.13
CA VAL A 531 -3.28 11.13 -2.91
C VAL A 531 -2.60 10.80 -4.23
N PHE A 532 -1.60 11.58 -4.61
CA PHE A 532 -0.86 11.37 -5.85
C PHE A 532 0.60 11.78 -5.69
N GLY A 533 1.48 11.10 -6.42
CA GLY A 533 2.90 11.40 -6.43
C GLY A 533 3.20 12.78 -7.05
N VAL A 534 4.21 13.45 -6.53
CA VAL A 534 4.64 14.77 -6.99
C VAL A 534 5.96 14.63 -7.75
N THR A 535 5.99 15.18 -8.96
CA THR A 535 7.18 15.18 -9.83
C THR A 535 7.89 16.54 -9.83
N ASP A 536 7.18 17.61 -9.44
CA ASP A 536 7.72 18.96 -9.40
C ASP A 536 8.44 19.21 -8.07
N GLU A 537 9.46 20.09 -8.09
CA GLU A 537 10.15 20.52 -6.88
C GLU A 537 9.23 21.40 -6.01
N VAL A 538 9.07 21.04 -4.75
CA VAL A 538 8.24 21.75 -3.78
C VAL A 538 9.10 22.24 -2.63
N ASP A 539 9.00 23.55 -2.30
CA ASP A 539 9.67 24.13 -1.14
C ASP A 539 8.88 23.80 0.15
N LEU A 540 9.21 22.67 0.74
CA LEU A 540 8.56 22.17 1.97
C LEU A 540 8.84 23.03 3.19
N GLU A 541 9.95 23.82 3.21
CA GLU A 541 10.30 24.67 4.36
C GLU A 541 9.31 25.83 4.55
N THR A 542 8.60 26.22 3.51
CA THR A 542 7.58 27.29 3.56
C THR A 542 6.22 26.80 4.04
N LEU A 543 6.01 25.50 4.13
CA LEU A 543 4.74 24.90 4.52
C LEU A 543 4.63 24.77 6.05
N LYS A 544 3.40 24.63 6.52
CA LYS A 544 3.09 24.47 7.94
C LYS A 544 3.11 23.00 8.36
N THR A 545 3.29 22.79 9.65
CA THR A 545 3.12 21.49 10.31
C THR A 545 1.83 21.47 11.12
N TYR A 546 1.46 20.34 11.68
CA TYR A 546 0.28 20.25 12.56
C TYR A 546 0.36 21.17 13.78
N SER A 547 1.57 21.38 14.31
CA SER A 547 1.78 22.25 15.47
C SER A 547 1.38 23.71 15.23
N ASP A 548 1.45 24.19 13.98
CA ASP A 548 1.05 25.55 13.62
C ASP A 548 -0.47 25.80 13.72
N TYR A 549 -1.25 24.73 13.79
CA TYR A 549 -2.71 24.76 13.92
C TYR A 549 -3.21 24.45 15.33
N THR A 550 -2.32 24.19 16.28
CA THR A 550 -2.67 23.97 17.68
C THR A 550 -2.55 25.27 18.48
N ALA A 551 -3.40 25.43 19.49
CA ALA A 551 -3.36 26.60 20.35
C ALA A 551 -2.09 26.69 21.21
N SER A 552 -1.40 25.55 21.44
CA SER A 552 -0.17 25.47 22.24
C SER A 552 1.11 25.55 21.42
N GLY A 553 1.03 25.47 20.07
CA GLY A 553 2.19 25.32 19.21
C GLY A 553 2.81 23.91 19.24
N GLU A 554 2.12 22.92 19.83
CA GLU A 554 2.55 21.53 19.90
C GLU A 554 1.35 20.60 19.72
N VAL A 555 1.56 19.47 19.04
CA VAL A 555 0.57 18.37 18.96
C VAL A 555 0.68 17.53 20.22
N ARG A 556 -0.36 17.54 21.04
CA ARG A 556 -0.39 16.89 22.36
C ARG A 556 -0.96 15.48 22.27
N ASP A 557 -0.56 14.63 23.21
CA ASP A 557 -1.24 13.35 23.42
C ASP A 557 -2.59 13.55 24.10
N SER A 558 -3.56 12.73 23.74
CA SER A 558 -4.93 12.77 24.27
C SER A 558 -4.99 12.63 25.80
N GLN A 559 -3.96 12.04 26.41
CA GLN A 559 -3.84 11.87 27.86
C GLN A 559 -3.41 13.16 28.59
N GLU A 560 -2.91 14.16 27.90
CA GLU A 560 -2.65 15.47 28.49
C GLU A 560 -3.92 16.33 28.41
N PRO A 561 -4.70 16.47 29.51
CA PRO A 561 -5.96 17.16 29.44
C PRO A 561 -5.79 18.64 29.14
N ASN A 562 -6.14 19.06 27.95
CA ASN A 562 -6.56 20.43 27.73
C ASN A 562 -7.94 20.58 28.38
N ILE A 563 -7.99 21.06 29.62
CA ILE A 563 -9.22 21.12 30.43
C ILE A 563 -10.37 21.82 29.67
N SER A 564 -10.08 22.78 28.81
CA SER A 564 -11.11 23.50 28.06
C SER A 564 -11.67 22.70 26.88
N SER A 565 -10.84 21.99 26.11
CA SER A 565 -11.29 21.14 25.00
C SER A 565 -11.89 19.83 25.52
N PHE A 566 -11.29 19.24 26.56
CA PHE A 566 -11.82 18.04 27.23
C PHE A 566 -13.21 18.27 27.81
N VAL A 567 -13.42 19.37 28.57
CA VAL A 567 -14.75 19.70 29.11
C VAL A 567 -15.75 19.99 27.99
N GLY A 568 -15.35 20.71 26.93
CA GLY A 568 -16.20 20.98 25.78
C GLY A 568 -16.61 19.69 25.05
N THR A 569 -15.65 18.85 24.75
CA THR A 569 -15.90 17.56 24.07
C THR A 569 -16.69 16.59 24.98
N ALA A 570 -16.30 16.44 26.24
CA ALA A 570 -17.03 15.59 27.18
C ALA A 570 -18.50 16.04 27.39
N LEU A 571 -18.74 17.35 27.39
CA LEU A 571 -20.13 17.88 27.46
C LEU A 571 -20.94 17.51 26.20
N LYS A 572 -20.30 17.45 25.03
CA LYS A 572 -20.96 17.16 23.75
C LYS A 572 -21.08 15.66 23.44
N THR A 573 -20.15 14.85 23.91
CA THR A 573 -20.06 13.42 23.55
C THR A 573 -20.67 12.49 24.58
N THR A 574 -20.57 12.78 25.88
CA THR A 574 -21.10 11.90 26.92
C THR A 574 -22.61 12.10 27.16
N THR A 575 -23.32 11.03 27.48
CA THR A 575 -24.75 11.09 27.83
C THR A 575 -25.03 12.08 28.97
N LEU A 576 -24.15 12.11 29.99
CA LEU A 576 -24.26 13.06 31.11
C LEU A 576 -24.03 14.50 30.65
N GLY A 577 -23.00 14.73 29.82
CA GLY A 577 -22.69 16.04 29.26
C GLY A 577 -23.82 16.58 28.38
N LYS A 578 -24.38 15.74 27.50
CA LYS A 578 -25.57 16.07 26.69
C LYS A 578 -26.77 16.43 27.54
N ALA A 579 -27.02 15.66 28.61
CA ALA A 579 -28.08 15.98 29.57
C ALA A 579 -27.85 17.34 30.25
N VAL A 580 -26.63 17.67 30.64
CA VAL A 580 -26.28 18.97 31.22
C VAL A 580 -26.48 20.11 30.22
N LEU A 581 -26.03 19.93 28.98
CA LEU A 581 -26.20 20.93 27.91
C LEU A 581 -27.66 21.26 27.61
N VAL A 582 -28.56 20.26 27.70
CA VAL A 582 -30.01 20.44 27.50
C VAL A 582 -30.68 21.04 28.73
N THR A 583 -30.38 20.53 29.91
CA THR A 583 -31.12 20.90 31.15
C THR A 583 -30.67 22.24 31.73
N LEU A 584 -29.38 22.58 31.64
CA LEU A 584 -28.83 23.81 32.20
C LEU A 584 -29.42 25.09 31.58
N PRO A 585 -29.54 25.25 30.26
CA PRO A 585 -30.18 26.40 29.65
C PRO A 585 -31.67 26.52 30.03
N ILE A 586 -32.40 25.39 30.06
CA ILE A 586 -33.80 25.36 30.47
C ILE A 586 -33.94 25.82 31.92
N PHE A 587 -33.08 25.34 32.80
CA PHE A 587 -33.05 25.74 34.18
C PHE A 587 -32.76 27.25 34.34
N LEU A 588 -31.78 27.80 33.61
CA LEU A 588 -31.45 29.22 33.61
C LEU A 588 -32.61 30.10 33.11
N VAL A 589 -33.31 29.65 32.06
CA VAL A 589 -34.50 30.35 31.55
C VAL A 589 -35.61 30.33 32.58
N LEU A 590 -35.85 29.21 33.26
CA LEU A 590 -36.83 29.11 34.33
C LEU A 590 -36.49 30.01 35.54
N VAL A 591 -35.25 30.03 35.97
CA VAL A 591 -34.77 30.90 37.05
C VAL A 591 -34.94 32.37 36.70
N THR A 592 -34.58 32.77 35.46
CA THR A 592 -34.76 34.15 34.98
C THR A 592 -36.25 34.54 34.91
N LEU A 593 -37.12 33.65 34.43
CA LEU A 593 -38.57 33.86 34.42
C LEU A 593 -39.12 34.04 35.84
N ILE A 594 -38.70 33.17 36.77
CA ILE A 594 -39.10 33.29 38.18
C ILE A 594 -38.62 34.60 38.79
N ALA A 595 -37.39 35.03 38.49
CA ALA A 595 -36.83 36.31 38.92
C ALA A 595 -37.65 37.49 38.38
N ILE A 596 -38.01 37.47 37.10
CA ILE A 596 -38.82 38.50 36.44
C ILE A 596 -40.21 38.53 37.06
N ILE A 597 -40.87 37.38 37.23
CA ILE A 597 -42.21 37.30 37.87
C ILE A 597 -42.15 37.82 39.32
N SER A 598 -41.12 37.44 40.05
CA SER A 598 -40.89 37.93 41.42
C SER A 598 -40.71 39.45 41.45
N PHE A 599 -39.89 39.98 40.56
CA PHE A 599 -39.64 41.41 40.44
C PHE A 599 -40.91 42.18 40.06
N VAL A 600 -41.67 41.72 39.08
CA VAL A 600 -42.97 42.30 38.69
C VAL A 600 -43.95 42.25 39.87
N SER A 601 -43.99 41.13 40.60
CA SER A 601 -44.83 40.97 41.79
C SER A 601 -44.50 41.98 42.90
N ILE A 602 -43.20 42.23 43.12
CA ILE A 602 -42.70 43.23 44.05
C ILE A 602 -43.14 44.63 43.60
N LEU A 603 -43.00 44.95 42.31
CA LEU A 603 -43.45 46.24 41.78
C LEU A 603 -44.95 46.46 41.94
N ILE A 604 -45.78 45.45 41.67
CA ILE A 604 -47.22 45.51 41.84
C ILE A 604 -47.56 45.72 43.34
N LYS A 605 -46.91 44.97 44.26
CA LYS A 605 -47.05 45.18 45.67
C LYS A 605 -46.69 46.60 46.14
N ARG A 606 -45.56 47.15 45.59
CA ARG A 606 -45.15 48.53 45.85
C ARG A 606 -46.17 49.55 45.34
N GLN A 607 -46.72 49.37 44.16
CA GLN A 607 -47.74 50.23 43.58
C GLN A 607 -49.06 50.18 44.44
N LYS A 608 -49.46 48.98 44.83
CA LYS A 608 -50.63 48.80 45.73
C LYS A 608 -50.43 49.47 47.08
N ARG A 609 -49.24 49.40 47.68
CA ARG A 609 -48.90 50.12 48.89
C ARG A 609 -48.98 51.63 48.74
N LYS A 610 -48.36 52.17 47.67
CA LYS A 610 -48.45 53.60 47.36
C LYS A 610 -49.84 54.11 47.07
N LYS A 611 -50.72 53.27 46.46
CA LYS A 611 -52.15 53.60 46.30
C LYS A 611 -52.91 53.59 47.62
N LYS A 612 -52.58 52.66 48.53
CA LYS A 612 -53.16 52.59 49.84
C LYS A 612 -52.77 53.77 50.74
N GLU A 613 -51.51 54.15 50.72
CA GLU A 613 -50.99 55.33 51.41
C GLU A 613 -51.62 56.62 50.89
N LYS A 614 -51.76 56.77 49.54
CA LYS A 614 -52.45 57.96 48.97
C LYS A 614 -53.93 58.00 49.29
N SER A 615 -54.59 56.85 49.53
CA SER A 615 -56.03 56.80 49.97
C SER A 615 -56.21 57.10 51.43
N GLN A 616 -55.20 56.85 52.29
CA GLN A 616 -55.22 57.22 53.71
C GLN A 616 -54.91 58.70 53.97
N ILE A 617 -54.18 59.37 53.07
CA ILE A 617 -53.89 60.80 53.16
C ILE A 617 -55.08 61.67 52.68
N LYS A 618 -56.07 61.06 51.97
CA LYS A 618 -57.28 61.76 51.48
C LYS A 618 -58.47 61.56 52.37
N ARG A 619 -58.34 60.91 53.49
CA ARG A 619 -59.32 60.89 54.63
C ARG A 619 -58.73 61.75 55.73
#